data_8c27a232f2a7adb1ac3c22f3ae10fdcf
#
_entry.id   8c27a232f2a7adb1ac3c22f3ae10fdcf
#
_cell.length_a   1.000
_cell.length_b   1.000
_cell.length_c   1.000
_cell.angle_alpha   90.00
_cell.angle_beta   90.00
_cell.angle_gamma   90.00
#
_symmetry.space_group_name_H-M   'P 1'
#
loop_
_entity.id
_entity.type
_entity.pdbx_description
1 polymer ?
#
loop_
_entity_poly.entity_id
_entity_poly.type
_entity_poly.pdbx_seq_one_letter_code
_entity_poly.pdbx_strand_id
1 'polypeptide(L)'
;MLSTLSKDANIPSRARLLPIDLDDAAECSVLYDQRTLCGWGKDKIPTWRESMRKGERALFWITLPPEMRKDDVAILKRDAETFVPAGHVSLDRVDEPSPGMDPDPTLVAPDGSVLTVSSLFVLPVFCGCGLGRFALRECEQLAQQEKYGSLNCRFLSLWTLPARYAAGGEDSGRWERLGMPVPKRATGPLYESLGYIKYKEEIRLLFGLPNDLMTWYGEFYRKELP
;
A
#
# COMPACT_ATOMS: atom_id res chain seq x y z
N MET A 1 9.19 -21.90 27.03
CA MET A 1 8.97 -20.68 26.22
C MET A 1 9.69 -20.77 24.87
N LEU A 2 9.37 -21.73 23.99
CA LEU A 2 10.06 -21.94 22.70
C LEU A 2 9.10 -22.41 21.59
N SER A 3 7.82 -21.96 21.61
CA SER A 3 6.81 -22.41 20.65
C SER A 3 6.20 -21.31 19.77
N THR A 4 6.58 -20.05 19.90
CA THR A 4 5.94 -18.94 19.18
C THR A 4 6.66 -18.58 17.87
N LEU A 5 7.93 -18.90 17.70
CA LEU A 5 8.71 -18.52 16.50
C LEU A 5 8.39 -19.37 15.25
N SER A 6 7.82 -20.56 15.41
CA SER A 6 7.56 -21.48 14.29
C SER A 6 6.28 -21.15 13.48
N LYS A 7 5.28 -20.50 14.09
CA LYS A 7 4.01 -20.18 13.41
C LYS A 7 4.09 -18.94 12.53
N ASP A 8 4.87 -17.94 12.92
CA ASP A 8 5.00 -16.68 12.18
C ASP A 8 5.87 -16.79 10.92
N ALA A 9 6.82 -17.72 10.89
CA ALA A 9 7.69 -17.94 9.73
C ALA A 9 6.97 -18.42 8.47
N ASN A 10 5.75 -18.97 8.59
CA ASN A 10 4.96 -19.53 7.49
C ASN A 10 3.79 -18.63 7.05
N ILE A 11 3.62 -17.44 7.62
CA ILE A 11 2.50 -16.54 7.30
C ILE A 11 2.46 -16.18 5.81
N PRO A 12 3.56 -15.75 5.15
CA PRO A 12 3.51 -15.36 3.74
C PRO A 12 3.10 -16.47 2.78
N SER A 13 3.44 -17.73 3.08
CA SER A 13 3.09 -18.87 2.21
C SER A 13 1.59 -19.21 2.22
N ARG A 14 0.85 -18.68 3.19
CA ARG A 14 -0.59 -18.86 3.32
C ARG A 14 -1.38 -17.60 2.96
N ALA A 15 -0.68 -16.51 2.66
CA ALA A 15 -1.29 -15.25 2.24
C ALA A 15 -1.74 -15.33 0.78
N ARG A 16 -2.78 -14.58 0.44
CA ARG A 16 -3.25 -14.38 -0.94
C ARG A 16 -3.66 -12.92 -1.14
N LEU A 17 -3.60 -12.44 -2.39
CA LEU A 17 -4.26 -11.21 -2.79
C LEU A 17 -5.66 -11.55 -3.30
N LEU A 18 -6.69 -10.93 -2.69
CA LEU A 18 -8.07 -11.00 -3.17
C LEU A 18 -8.52 -9.60 -3.58
N PRO A 19 -9.10 -9.40 -4.78
CA PRO A 19 -9.64 -8.09 -5.16
C PRO A 19 -10.64 -7.60 -4.12
N ILE A 20 -10.59 -6.33 -3.77
CA ILE A 20 -11.57 -5.70 -2.85
C ILE A 20 -12.83 -5.37 -3.64
N ASP A 21 -13.99 -5.63 -3.06
CA ASP A 21 -15.27 -5.15 -3.56
C ASP A 21 -15.71 -3.91 -2.74
N LEU A 22 -15.57 -2.72 -3.32
CA LEU A 22 -15.98 -1.48 -2.66
C LEU A 22 -17.51 -1.24 -2.72
N ASP A 23 -18.27 -2.07 -3.44
CA ASP A 23 -19.73 -2.05 -3.43
C ASP A 23 -20.29 -2.96 -2.31
N ASP A 24 -19.47 -3.86 -1.75
CA ASP A 24 -19.78 -4.57 -0.52
C ASP A 24 -19.58 -3.67 0.70
N ALA A 25 -20.63 -3.47 1.50
CA ALA A 25 -20.60 -2.56 2.64
C ALA A 25 -19.63 -3.02 3.76
N ALA A 26 -19.48 -4.34 3.97
CA ALA A 26 -18.59 -4.87 5.00
C ALA A 26 -17.13 -4.67 4.61
N GLU A 27 -16.76 -4.95 3.36
CA GLU A 27 -15.41 -4.71 2.85
C GLU A 27 -15.06 -3.22 2.86
N CYS A 28 -16.00 -2.36 2.42
CA CYS A 28 -15.82 -0.91 2.44
C CYS A 28 -15.60 -0.39 3.87
N SER A 29 -16.36 -0.88 4.86
CA SER A 29 -16.19 -0.51 6.27
C SER A 29 -14.83 -0.93 6.81
N VAL A 30 -14.42 -2.16 6.57
CA VAL A 30 -13.10 -2.67 7.03
C VAL A 30 -11.96 -1.89 6.37
N LEU A 31 -12.07 -1.55 5.09
CA LEU A 31 -11.07 -0.72 4.42
C LEU A 31 -11.00 0.68 5.04
N TYR A 32 -12.15 1.29 5.33
CA TYR A 32 -12.21 2.59 6.00
C TYR A 32 -11.51 2.57 7.36
N ASP A 33 -11.74 1.52 8.16
CA ASP A 33 -11.08 1.34 9.45
C ASP A 33 -9.57 1.18 9.30
N GLN A 34 -9.12 0.37 8.36
CA GLN A 34 -7.69 0.20 8.07
C GLN A 34 -7.04 1.50 7.57
N ARG A 35 -7.73 2.28 6.73
CA ARG A 35 -7.22 3.59 6.26
C ARG A 35 -7.22 4.63 7.37
N THR A 36 -8.17 4.57 8.29
CA THR A 36 -8.17 5.40 9.50
C THR A 36 -6.98 5.07 10.40
N LEU A 37 -6.69 3.79 10.60
CA LEU A 37 -5.52 3.34 11.35
C LEU A 37 -4.20 3.69 10.64
N CYS A 38 -4.17 3.63 9.31
CA CYS A 38 -3.04 4.05 8.48
C CYS A 38 -2.79 5.57 8.57
N GLY A 39 -3.83 6.36 8.83
CA GLY A 39 -3.77 7.82 8.88
C GLY A 39 -3.87 8.53 7.52
N TRP A 40 -3.99 7.79 6.39
CA TRP A 40 -3.97 8.36 5.05
C TRP A 40 -5.12 7.89 4.17
N GLY A 41 -5.75 8.83 3.42
CA GLY A 41 -6.61 8.54 2.28
C GLY A 41 -7.91 7.79 2.58
N LYS A 42 -8.43 7.82 3.81
CA LYS A 42 -9.76 7.27 4.12
C LYS A 42 -10.89 8.01 3.38
N ASP A 43 -10.69 9.29 3.16
CA ASP A 43 -11.57 10.19 2.43
C ASP A 43 -11.54 9.95 0.92
N LYS A 44 -10.54 9.25 0.42
CA LYS A 44 -10.37 8.91 -1.00
C LYS A 44 -11.11 7.62 -1.43
N ILE A 45 -11.66 6.85 -0.52
CA ILE A 45 -12.35 5.59 -0.85
C ILE A 45 -13.45 5.75 -1.90
N PRO A 46 -14.29 6.82 -1.89
CA PRO A 46 -15.26 7.03 -2.97
C PRO A 46 -14.61 7.22 -4.34
N THR A 47 -13.51 7.98 -4.42
CA THR A 47 -12.73 8.17 -5.66
C THR A 47 -12.10 6.84 -6.12
N TRP A 48 -11.59 6.03 -5.19
CA TRP A 48 -11.04 4.72 -5.51
C TRP A 48 -12.07 3.78 -6.12
N ARG A 49 -13.31 3.80 -5.62
CA ARG A 49 -14.42 3.04 -6.22
C ARG A 49 -14.63 3.41 -7.69
N GLU A 50 -14.61 4.71 -8.01
CA GLU A 50 -14.76 5.18 -9.39
C GLU A 50 -13.56 4.76 -10.27
N SER A 51 -12.33 4.90 -9.77
CA SER A 51 -11.13 4.46 -10.49
C SER A 51 -11.13 2.94 -10.73
N MET A 52 -11.64 2.14 -9.78
CA MET A 52 -11.80 0.69 -9.97
C MET A 52 -12.81 0.37 -11.06
N ARG A 53 -13.95 1.07 -11.10
CA ARG A 53 -14.97 0.89 -12.17
C ARG A 53 -14.46 1.26 -13.55
N LYS A 54 -13.52 2.22 -13.63
CA LYS A 54 -12.84 2.62 -14.88
C LYS A 54 -11.68 1.70 -15.27
N GLY A 55 -11.30 0.74 -14.41
CA GLY A 55 -10.13 -0.10 -14.62
C GLY A 55 -8.79 0.64 -14.44
N GLU A 56 -8.82 1.81 -13.79
CA GLU A 56 -7.64 2.62 -13.50
C GLU A 56 -6.91 2.16 -12.23
N ARG A 57 -7.61 1.45 -11.35
CA ARG A 57 -7.10 0.91 -10.07
C ARG A 57 -7.55 -0.53 -9.87
N ALA A 58 -6.64 -1.38 -9.42
CA ALA A 58 -6.94 -2.68 -8.88
C ALA A 58 -6.52 -2.72 -7.40
N LEU A 59 -7.49 -2.82 -6.49
CA LEU A 59 -7.27 -2.82 -5.06
C LEU A 59 -7.46 -4.22 -4.49
N PHE A 60 -6.55 -4.66 -3.64
CA PHE A 60 -6.53 -6.03 -3.12
C PHE A 60 -6.41 -6.06 -1.59
N TRP A 61 -7.13 -6.96 -0.97
CA TRP A 61 -6.83 -7.46 0.36
C TRP A 61 -5.57 -8.31 0.35
N ILE A 62 -4.71 -8.12 1.34
CA ILE A 62 -3.72 -9.11 1.76
C ILE A 62 -4.43 -10.01 2.76
N THR A 63 -4.79 -11.23 2.35
CA THR A 63 -5.63 -12.12 3.14
C THR A 63 -4.83 -13.21 3.82
N LEU A 64 -5.34 -13.63 4.98
CA LEU A 64 -4.89 -14.82 5.70
C LEU A 64 -6.09 -15.74 5.99
N PRO A 65 -5.87 -17.05 6.16
CA PRO A 65 -6.91 -17.97 6.60
C PRO A 65 -7.45 -17.58 7.99
N PRO A 66 -8.72 -17.89 8.30
CA PRO A 66 -9.39 -17.49 9.55
C PRO A 66 -8.66 -17.94 10.82
N GLU A 67 -8.02 -19.09 10.81
CA GLU A 67 -7.27 -19.61 11.95
C GLU A 67 -6.00 -18.82 12.27
N MET A 68 -5.58 -17.92 11.37
CA MET A 68 -4.47 -16.99 11.58
C MET A 68 -4.91 -15.63 12.12
N ARG A 69 -6.19 -15.46 12.44
CA ARG A 69 -6.71 -14.25 13.06
C ARG A 69 -5.93 -13.91 14.32
N LYS A 70 -5.59 -12.65 14.47
CA LYS A 70 -4.99 -12.09 15.70
C LYS A 70 -5.96 -11.07 16.29
N ASP A 71 -6.18 -11.17 17.59
CA ASP A 71 -6.98 -10.23 18.39
C ASP A 71 -8.32 -9.83 17.72
N ASP A 72 -8.65 -8.55 17.71
CA ASP A 72 -9.90 -7.97 17.19
C ASP A 72 -9.88 -7.72 15.67
N VAL A 73 -8.95 -8.31 14.93
CA VAL A 73 -8.93 -8.16 13.48
C VAL A 73 -10.22 -8.71 12.88
N ALA A 74 -10.82 -7.94 11.98
CA ALA A 74 -12.05 -8.34 11.30
C ALA A 74 -11.89 -9.68 10.57
N ILE A 75 -13.00 -10.40 10.45
CA ILE A 75 -13.15 -11.53 9.54
C ILE A 75 -14.16 -11.10 8.49
N LEU A 76 -13.79 -11.26 7.24
CA LEU A 76 -14.68 -11.04 6.11
C LEU A 76 -15.12 -12.38 5.53
N LYS A 77 -16.30 -12.37 4.94
CA LYS A 77 -16.86 -13.52 4.24
C LYS A 77 -17.31 -13.06 2.85
N ARG A 78 -16.85 -13.78 1.84
CA ARG A 78 -17.31 -13.60 0.46
C ARG A 78 -17.69 -14.97 -0.09
N ASP A 79 -18.94 -15.11 -0.51
CA ASP A 79 -19.52 -16.40 -0.91
C ASP A 79 -19.35 -17.47 0.19
N ALA A 80 -18.66 -18.57 -0.11
CA ALA A 80 -18.34 -19.63 0.83
C ALA A 80 -16.98 -19.46 1.52
N GLU A 81 -16.17 -18.47 1.13
CA GLU A 81 -14.82 -18.24 1.66
C GLU A 81 -14.84 -17.23 2.80
N THR A 82 -14.15 -17.56 3.88
CA THR A 82 -13.93 -16.68 5.03
C THR A 82 -12.44 -16.38 5.13
N PHE A 83 -12.07 -15.12 5.36
CA PHE A 83 -10.67 -14.69 5.41
C PHE A 83 -10.43 -13.53 6.39
N VAL A 84 -9.19 -13.38 6.80
CA VAL A 84 -8.71 -12.25 7.60
C VAL A 84 -8.06 -11.22 6.69
N PRO A 85 -8.59 -9.98 6.58
CA PRO A 85 -7.97 -8.90 5.82
C PRO A 85 -6.80 -8.30 6.61
N ALA A 86 -5.62 -8.91 6.47
CA ALA A 86 -4.40 -8.54 7.20
C ALA A 86 -3.76 -7.22 6.72
N GLY A 87 -4.26 -6.68 5.63
CA GLY A 87 -3.81 -5.43 5.01
C GLY A 87 -4.40 -5.28 3.61
N HIS A 88 -3.92 -4.28 2.89
CA HIS A 88 -4.33 -4.03 1.50
C HIS A 88 -3.19 -3.42 0.69
N VAL A 89 -3.31 -3.48 -0.64
CA VAL A 89 -2.39 -2.90 -1.61
C VAL A 89 -3.15 -2.58 -2.89
N SER A 90 -2.74 -1.56 -3.64
CA SER A 90 -3.27 -1.31 -4.97
C SER A 90 -2.20 -1.34 -6.06
N LEU A 91 -2.63 -1.70 -7.26
CA LEU A 91 -1.90 -1.59 -8.51
C LEU A 91 -2.68 -0.61 -9.40
N ASP A 92 -2.05 0.50 -9.76
CA ASP A 92 -2.74 1.62 -10.37
C ASP A 92 -2.16 1.96 -11.76
N ARG A 93 -3.05 2.31 -12.69
CA ARG A 93 -2.75 2.80 -14.04
C ARG A 93 -2.72 4.33 -14.11
N VAL A 94 -3.07 4.99 -13.02
CA VAL A 94 -3.06 6.44 -12.88
C VAL A 94 -2.34 6.82 -11.61
N ASP A 95 -1.63 7.93 -11.64
CA ASP A 95 -1.11 8.54 -10.43
C ASP A 95 -2.19 9.42 -9.79
N GLU A 96 -2.37 9.30 -8.50
CA GLU A 96 -3.33 10.09 -7.72
C GLU A 96 -2.55 11.03 -6.77
N PRO A 97 -2.17 12.23 -7.23
CA PRO A 97 -1.41 13.16 -6.43
C PRO A 97 -2.24 13.75 -5.28
N SER A 98 -1.56 14.42 -4.37
CA SER A 98 -2.22 15.25 -3.37
C SER A 98 -2.91 16.46 -4.03
N PRO A 99 -3.96 17.02 -3.41
CA PRO A 99 -4.58 18.25 -3.89
C PRO A 99 -3.55 19.35 -4.14
N GLY A 100 -3.61 20.00 -5.29
CA GLY A 100 -2.68 21.06 -5.70
C GLY A 100 -1.34 20.56 -6.26
N MET A 101 -1.17 19.26 -6.46
CA MET A 101 -0.03 18.64 -7.12
C MET A 101 -0.46 18.03 -8.45
N ASP A 102 0.40 18.12 -9.46
CA ASP A 102 0.18 17.42 -10.73
C ASP A 102 0.54 15.94 -10.63
N PRO A 103 -0.10 15.06 -11.44
CA PRO A 103 0.31 13.68 -11.58
C PRO A 103 1.77 13.58 -12.04
N ASP A 104 2.50 12.63 -11.47
CA ASP A 104 3.88 12.39 -11.83
C ASP A 104 3.97 11.42 -13.02
N PRO A 105 4.41 11.88 -14.21
CA PRO A 105 4.44 11.06 -15.41
C PRO A 105 5.47 9.92 -15.36
N THR A 106 6.32 9.89 -14.32
CA THR A 106 7.30 8.82 -14.15
C THR A 106 6.76 7.65 -13.33
N LEU A 107 5.62 7.82 -12.64
CA LEU A 107 4.97 6.75 -11.86
C LEU A 107 4.10 5.85 -12.73
N VAL A 108 3.51 6.38 -13.79
CA VAL A 108 2.64 5.63 -14.70
C VAL A 108 2.88 6.07 -16.14
N ALA A 109 2.66 5.15 -17.07
CA ALA A 109 2.70 5.45 -18.52
C ALA A 109 1.35 5.15 -19.14
N PRO A 110 0.81 6.04 -20.04
CA PRO A 110 -0.49 5.86 -20.65
C PRO A 110 -0.62 4.59 -21.49
N ASP A 111 0.47 4.07 -22.04
CA ASP A 111 0.53 2.82 -22.81
C ASP A 111 0.55 1.56 -21.94
N GLY A 112 0.53 1.73 -20.61
CA GLY A 112 0.57 0.65 -19.63
C GLY A 112 1.95 0.02 -19.47
N SER A 113 3.01 0.61 -20.01
CA SER A 113 4.38 0.09 -19.85
C SER A 113 4.95 0.35 -18.45
N VAL A 114 4.40 1.30 -17.71
CA VAL A 114 4.71 1.59 -16.31
C VAL A 114 3.41 1.65 -15.52
N LEU A 115 3.32 0.85 -14.47
CA LEU A 115 2.25 0.88 -13.48
C LEU A 115 2.82 1.26 -12.12
N THR A 116 1.96 1.72 -11.19
CA THR A 116 2.41 2.09 -9.85
C THR A 116 1.74 1.25 -8.77
N VAL A 117 2.51 0.84 -7.76
CA VAL A 117 1.97 0.26 -6.52
C VAL A 117 1.71 1.39 -5.54
N SER A 118 0.50 1.45 -5.03
CA SER A 118 0.14 2.41 -4.01
C SER A 118 -0.65 1.77 -2.86
N SER A 119 -0.99 2.58 -1.86
CA SER A 119 -1.86 2.17 -0.75
C SER A 119 -1.44 0.88 -0.02
N LEU A 120 -0.15 0.49 -0.08
CA LEU A 120 0.33 -0.68 0.66
C LEU A 120 0.25 -0.42 2.17
N PHE A 121 -0.54 -1.23 2.84
CA PHE A 121 -0.70 -1.19 4.29
C PHE A 121 -0.82 -2.61 4.84
N VAL A 122 -0.12 -2.90 5.92
CA VAL A 122 -0.23 -4.13 6.69
C VAL A 122 -0.62 -3.77 8.11
N LEU A 123 -1.64 -4.41 8.65
CA LEU A 123 -2.07 -4.18 10.02
C LEU A 123 -0.90 -4.36 11.00
N PRO A 124 -0.77 -3.49 12.03
CA PRO A 124 0.36 -3.51 12.97
C PRO A 124 0.62 -4.88 13.59
N VAL A 125 -0.44 -5.65 13.90
CA VAL A 125 -0.33 -7.00 14.51
C VAL A 125 0.31 -8.03 13.59
N PHE A 126 0.37 -7.77 12.28
CA PHE A 126 1.00 -8.61 11.26
C PHE A 126 2.29 -7.99 10.69
N CYS A 127 2.72 -6.84 11.19
CA CYS A 127 3.98 -6.24 10.75
C CYS A 127 5.18 -7.14 11.12
N GLY A 128 6.17 -7.19 10.22
CA GLY A 128 7.36 -8.03 10.40
C GLY A 128 7.20 -9.49 9.97
N CYS A 129 5.98 -9.94 9.64
CA CYS A 129 5.70 -11.30 9.17
C CYS A 129 5.93 -11.52 7.66
N GLY A 130 6.50 -10.54 6.94
CA GLY A 130 6.81 -10.66 5.51
C GLY A 130 5.66 -10.36 4.54
N LEU A 131 4.47 -9.96 5.04
CA LEU A 131 3.28 -9.71 4.19
C LEU A 131 3.48 -8.57 3.20
N GLY A 132 4.19 -7.49 3.58
CA GLY A 132 4.48 -6.40 2.63
C GLY A 132 5.35 -6.86 1.45
N ARG A 133 6.35 -7.70 1.73
CA ARG A 133 7.20 -8.33 0.70
C ARG A 133 6.39 -9.27 -0.19
N PHE A 134 5.52 -10.07 0.40
CA PHE A 134 4.59 -10.94 -0.33
C PHE A 134 3.71 -10.11 -1.27
N ALA A 135 3.03 -9.08 -0.75
CA ALA A 135 2.12 -8.26 -1.54
C ALA A 135 2.81 -7.58 -2.74
N LEU A 136 4.04 -7.09 -2.56
CA LEU A 136 4.81 -6.49 -3.66
C LEU A 136 5.15 -7.51 -4.76
N ARG A 137 5.57 -8.73 -4.40
CA ARG A 137 5.84 -9.79 -5.37
C ARG A 137 4.59 -10.22 -6.14
N GLU A 138 3.46 -10.32 -5.47
CA GLU A 138 2.19 -10.59 -6.14
C GLU A 138 1.80 -9.44 -7.09
N CYS A 139 1.96 -8.18 -6.68
CA CYS A 139 1.74 -7.04 -7.56
C CYS A 139 2.65 -7.06 -8.79
N GLU A 140 3.91 -7.49 -8.66
CA GLU A 140 4.83 -7.66 -9.79
C GLU A 140 4.28 -8.67 -10.81
N GLN A 141 3.70 -9.78 -10.36
CA GLN A 141 3.08 -10.80 -11.25
C GLN A 141 1.75 -10.30 -11.84
N LEU A 142 0.92 -9.63 -11.04
CA LEU A 142 -0.37 -9.10 -11.48
C LEU A 142 -0.22 -7.94 -12.47
N ALA A 143 0.89 -7.17 -12.37
CA ALA A 143 1.16 -6.04 -13.24
C ALA A 143 1.23 -6.42 -14.73
N GLN A 144 1.65 -7.64 -15.04
CA GLN A 144 1.76 -8.17 -16.41
C GLN A 144 0.51 -8.95 -16.87
N GLN A 145 -0.55 -8.98 -16.06
CA GLN A 145 -1.81 -9.63 -16.41
C GLN A 145 -2.84 -8.61 -16.88
N GLU A 146 -3.50 -8.85 -18.01
CA GLU A 146 -4.49 -7.94 -18.61
C GLU A 146 -5.62 -7.58 -17.64
N LYS A 147 -6.04 -8.54 -16.82
CA LYS A 147 -7.15 -8.38 -15.87
C LYS A 147 -6.93 -7.25 -14.84
N TYR A 148 -5.69 -7.09 -14.35
CA TYR A 148 -5.36 -6.17 -13.26
C TYR A 148 -4.28 -5.17 -13.63
N GLY A 149 -3.40 -5.55 -14.55
CA GLY A 149 -2.27 -4.78 -15.03
C GLY A 149 -2.33 -4.56 -16.54
N SER A 150 -1.20 -4.65 -17.20
CA SER A 150 -1.04 -4.45 -18.65
C SER A 150 -0.06 -5.47 -19.20
N LEU A 151 -0.40 -6.10 -20.33
CA LEU A 151 0.53 -6.97 -21.07
C LEU A 151 1.78 -6.22 -21.55
N ASN A 152 1.72 -4.90 -21.62
CA ASN A 152 2.85 -4.04 -21.96
C ASN A 152 3.69 -3.66 -20.72
N CYS A 153 3.30 -4.06 -19.51
CA CYS A 153 3.97 -3.62 -18.29
C CYS A 153 5.40 -4.16 -18.21
N ARG A 154 6.34 -3.24 -18.25
CA ARG A 154 7.78 -3.50 -18.14
C ARG A 154 8.36 -3.01 -16.83
N PHE A 155 7.74 -2.01 -16.24
CA PHE A 155 8.22 -1.40 -15.01
C PHE A 155 7.10 -1.26 -13.98
N LEU A 156 7.44 -1.58 -12.75
CA LEU A 156 6.60 -1.26 -11.60
C LEU A 156 7.26 -0.14 -10.81
N SER A 157 6.53 0.94 -10.60
CA SER A 157 6.96 2.11 -9.84
C SER A 157 6.26 2.19 -8.49
N LEU A 158 6.78 2.98 -7.59
CA LEU A 158 6.14 3.38 -6.35
C LEU A 158 6.86 4.60 -5.78
N TRP A 159 6.24 5.24 -4.79
CA TRP A 159 6.92 6.24 -3.98
C TRP A 159 6.66 6.02 -2.49
N THR A 160 7.55 6.54 -1.66
CA THR A 160 7.44 6.48 -0.20
C THR A 160 8.06 7.71 0.44
N LEU A 161 7.75 7.91 1.72
CA LEU A 161 8.40 8.96 2.49
C LEU A 161 9.86 8.60 2.80
N PRO A 162 10.80 9.55 2.65
CA PRO A 162 12.18 9.40 3.05
C PRO A 162 12.40 9.01 4.50
N ALA A 163 13.53 8.37 4.78
CA ALA A 163 13.90 7.92 6.12
C ALA A 163 13.96 9.05 7.16
N ARG A 164 14.23 10.30 6.74
CA ARG A 164 14.25 11.45 7.64
C ARG A 164 12.92 11.73 8.34
N TYR A 165 11.80 11.22 7.81
CA TYR A 165 10.48 11.34 8.43
C TYR A 165 10.15 10.19 9.40
N ALA A 166 10.95 9.12 9.45
CA ALA A 166 10.77 8.03 10.39
C ALA A 166 11.37 8.35 11.77
N ALA A 167 11.09 7.52 12.75
CA ALA A 167 11.62 7.66 14.10
C ALA A 167 13.16 7.76 14.11
N GLY A 168 13.67 8.80 14.76
CA GLY A 168 15.10 9.14 14.80
C GLY A 168 15.61 9.92 13.59
N GLY A 169 14.78 10.20 12.59
CA GLY A 169 15.12 11.08 11.47
C GLY A 169 14.96 12.55 11.81
N GLU A 170 15.65 13.42 11.08
CA GLU A 170 15.72 14.88 11.34
C GLU A 170 14.37 15.60 11.24
N ASP A 171 13.47 15.10 10.38
CA ASP A 171 12.14 15.65 10.12
C ASP A 171 11.01 14.90 10.87
N SER A 172 11.34 13.97 11.77
CA SER A 172 10.35 13.15 12.47
C SER A 172 9.37 13.96 13.34
N GLY A 173 9.77 15.12 13.85
CA GLY A 173 8.92 16.02 14.62
C GLY A 173 7.73 16.62 13.85
N ARG A 174 7.68 16.49 12.52
CA ARG A 174 6.52 16.92 11.71
C ARG A 174 5.26 16.14 12.04
N TRP A 175 5.40 14.86 12.41
CA TRP A 175 4.27 14.01 12.80
C TRP A 175 3.62 14.46 14.09
N GLU A 176 4.43 14.90 15.08
CA GLU A 176 3.93 15.42 16.36
C GLU A 176 3.09 16.68 16.13
N ARG A 177 3.52 17.58 15.22
CA ARG A 177 2.75 18.78 14.84
C ARG A 177 1.39 18.44 14.25
N LEU A 178 1.25 17.28 13.61
CA LEU A 178 0.00 16.77 13.03
C LEU A 178 -0.83 15.94 14.01
N GLY A 179 -0.33 15.69 15.22
CA GLY A 179 -0.95 14.78 16.18
C GLY A 179 -0.96 13.31 15.67
N MET A 180 -0.03 12.96 14.78
CA MET A 180 0.06 11.64 14.17
C MET A 180 1.23 10.84 14.73
N PRO A 181 1.11 9.50 14.80
CA PRO A 181 2.21 8.66 15.25
C PRO A 181 3.38 8.69 14.25
N VAL A 182 4.60 8.83 14.77
CA VAL A 182 5.82 8.74 13.96
C VAL A 182 6.00 7.33 13.44
N PRO A 183 6.21 7.12 12.12
CA PRO A 183 6.51 5.80 11.57
C PRO A 183 7.78 5.22 12.20
N LYS A 184 7.70 4.01 12.71
CA LYS A 184 8.85 3.36 13.39
C LYS A 184 10.04 3.11 12.47
N ARG A 185 9.79 2.90 11.18
CA ARG A 185 10.81 2.58 10.16
C ARG A 185 10.42 3.19 8.82
N ALA A 186 11.43 3.57 8.06
CA ALA A 186 11.27 3.89 6.65
C ALA A 186 11.03 2.61 5.82
N THR A 187 10.32 2.74 4.72
CA THR A 187 9.99 1.61 3.83
C THR A 187 10.95 1.48 2.65
N GLY A 188 11.74 2.51 2.33
CA GLY A 188 12.74 2.47 1.25
C GLY A 188 13.64 1.23 1.27
N PRO A 189 14.26 0.84 2.41
CA PRO A 189 15.08 -0.36 2.49
C PRO A 189 14.35 -1.66 2.15
N LEU A 190 13.02 -1.75 2.39
CA LEU A 190 12.22 -2.89 1.95
C LEU A 190 12.18 -2.95 0.42
N TYR A 191 11.92 -1.83 -0.25
CA TYR A 191 11.85 -1.77 -1.71
C TYR A 191 13.20 -2.10 -2.35
N GLU A 192 14.29 -1.52 -1.86
CA GLU A 192 15.65 -1.82 -2.31
C GLU A 192 15.98 -3.32 -2.17
N SER A 193 15.59 -3.95 -1.06
CA SER A 193 15.80 -5.39 -0.83
C SER A 193 15.00 -6.29 -1.79
N LEU A 194 14.03 -5.72 -2.52
CA LEU A 194 13.23 -6.38 -3.56
C LEU A 194 13.69 -6.05 -4.98
N GLY A 195 14.77 -5.28 -5.12
CA GLY A 195 15.34 -4.89 -6.40
C GLY A 195 14.74 -3.64 -7.02
N TYR A 196 13.97 -2.86 -6.26
CA TYR A 196 13.56 -1.53 -6.69
C TYR A 196 14.74 -0.56 -6.54
N ILE A 197 14.92 0.29 -7.54
CA ILE A 197 15.98 1.28 -7.59
C ILE A 197 15.37 2.66 -7.38
N LYS A 198 15.89 3.41 -6.40
CA LYS A 198 15.55 4.83 -6.22
C LYS A 198 16.08 5.62 -7.41
N TYR A 199 15.22 6.41 -8.05
CA TYR A 199 15.61 7.21 -9.22
C TYR A 199 15.43 8.71 -9.07
N LYS A 200 14.60 9.16 -8.10
CA LYS A 200 14.46 10.58 -7.76
C LYS A 200 13.91 10.80 -6.36
N GLU A 201 13.99 12.05 -5.92
CA GLU A 201 13.36 12.55 -4.71
C GLU A 201 12.82 13.95 -4.99
N GLU A 202 11.53 14.16 -4.80
CA GLU A 202 10.84 15.43 -5.10
C GLU A 202 9.75 15.70 -4.09
N ILE A 203 9.22 16.94 -4.06
CA ILE A 203 8.02 17.27 -3.29
C ILE A 203 6.85 16.43 -3.82
N ARG A 204 6.21 15.70 -2.92
CA ARG A 204 5.13 14.76 -3.29
C ARG A 204 3.81 15.04 -2.60
N LEU A 205 3.85 15.64 -1.41
CA LEU A 205 2.65 15.94 -0.65
C LEU A 205 2.70 17.38 -0.19
N LEU A 206 1.54 18.04 -0.24
CA LEU A 206 1.22 19.22 0.54
C LEU A 206 0.22 18.76 1.61
N PHE A 207 0.71 18.58 2.83
CA PHE A 207 -0.10 18.03 3.92
C PHE A 207 0.25 18.70 5.25
N GLY A 208 -0.77 19.08 6.00
CA GLY A 208 -0.60 19.79 7.25
C GLY A 208 -1.94 20.28 7.80
N LEU A 209 -1.87 21.14 8.79
CA LEU A 209 -3.03 21.84 9.33
C LEU A 209 -3.49 22.95 8.34
N PRO A 210 -4.76 23.38 8.38
CA PRO A 210 -5.31 24.37 7.44
C PRO A 210 -4.47 25.64 7.29
N ASN A 211 -3.79 26.07 8.35
CA ASN A 211 -2.94 27.29 8.37
C ASN A 211 -1.44 26.97 8.46
N ASP A 212 -1.05 25.71 8.32
CA ASP A 212 0.34 25.25 8.44
C ASP A 212 0.57 24.04 7.51
N LEU A 213 0.43 24.30 6.21
CA LEU A 213 0.72 23.29 5.18
C LEU A 213 2.23 23.08 5.07
N MET A 214 2.64 21.83 5.16
CA MET A 214 4.02 21.41 5.02
C MET A 214 4.23 20.69 3.70
N THR A 215 5.37 20.94 3.06
CA THR A 215 5.82 20.16 1.91
C THR A 215 6.49 18.88 2.40
N TRP A 216 6.12 17.76 1.80
CA TRP A 216 6.72 16.45 2.08
C TRP A 216 7.36 15.91 0.83
N TYR A 217 8.60 15.49 0.94
CA TYR A 217 9.31 14.85 -0.16
C TYR A 217 8.90 13.37 -0.25
N GLY A 218 8.88 12.84 -1.46
CA GLY A 218 8.78 11.43 -1.76
C GLY A 218 10.08 10.92 -2.38
N GLU A 219 10.50 9.74 -1.98
CA GLU A 219 11.50 8.94 -2.69
C GLU A 219 10.79 8.04 -3.68
N PHE A 220 11.20 8.09 -4.93
CA PHE A 220 10.57 7.36 -6.03
C PHE A 220 11.45 6.17 -6.44
N TYR A 221 10.83 5.04 -6.53
CA TYR A 221 11.47 3.76 -6.83
C TYR A 221 10.86 3.12 -8.06
N ARG A 222 11.67 2.38 -8.80
CA ARG A 222 11.24 1.63 -9.97
C ARG A 222 11.97 0.29 -10.03
N LYS A 223 11.27 -0.73 -10.51
CA LYS A 223 11.81 -2.05 -10.80
C LYS A 223 11.40 -2.46 -12.22
N GLU A 224 12.37 -2.97 -12.99
CA GLU A 224 12.08 -3.64 -14.25
C GLU A 224 11.55 -5.04 -13.96
N LEU A 225 10.46 -5.39 -14.64
CA LEU A 225 9.86 -6.71 -14.54
C LEU A 225 10.45 -7.64 -15.61
N PRO A 226 10.53 -8.96 -15.34
CA PRO A 226 11.13 -9.93 -16.26
C PRO A 226 10.36 -10.07 -17.59
#